data_e0592d58cc5dcfa6f98aaa957205beaa
#
_entry.id   e0592d58cc5dcfa6f98aaa957205beaa
#
_cell.length_a   1.000
_cell.length_b   1.000
_cell.length_c   1.000
_cell.angle_alpha   90.00
_cell.angle_beta   90.00
_cell.angle_gamma   90.00
#
_symmetry.space_group_name_H-M   'P 1'
#
loop_
_entity.id
_entity.type
_entity.pdbx_description
1 polymer ?
#
loop_
_entity_poly.entity_id
_entity_poly.type
_entity_poly.pdbx_seq_one_letter_code
_entity_poly.pdbx_strand_id
1 'polypeptide(L)'
;MFPHRTASATKHRPRTGPKYRSGKRPLLPFLTLLLAALLLSGIRCALAQPRIGIAYCDLDHLYDTIPALFYDDSDYTPGGRLAWDTERYRRKIARTAAVIDSMRMPLVALWSVENEAVVRDIAAACRGDYSYLHCTLNSLDGMDFALLYYGDLFDPHYEEPGRRYLYIEGTLRFPAPRPRRTTGRPVRPSRTDTVGLVLCSDTRMAEWVVRDLREERPGVKLIVLGRTA
;
A
#
# COMPACT_ATOMS: atom_id res chain seq x y z
N MET A 1 20.05 -113.68 -36.64
CA MET A 1 20.01 -112.76 -37.75
C MET A 1 19.39 -111.49 -37.26
N PHE A 2 20.18 -110.52 -36.87
CA PHE A 2 19.71 -109.26 -36.22
C PHE A 2 19.78 -108.05 -37.19
N PRO A 3 18.81 -107.19 -37.23
CA PRO A 3 18.99 -105.90 -37.90
C PRO A 3 19.31 -104.73 -36.92
N HIS A 4 20.17 -103.88 -37.37
CA HIS A 4 20.68 -102.68 -36.73
C HIS A 4 19.59 -101.62 -36.42
N ARG A 5 19.65 -101.07 -35.21
CA ARG A 5 18.92 -99.89 -34.82
C ARG A 5 19.80 -98.65 -35.06
N THR A 6 19.34 -97.76 -35.87
CA THR A 6 19.90 -96.44 -36.08
C THR A 6 19.35 -95.44 -35.02
N ALA A 7 20.24 -94.78 -34.28
CA ALA A 7 19.94 -93.82 -33.30
C ALA A 7 19.69 -92.40 -33.94
N SER A 8 18.55 -91.81 -33.69
CA SER A 8 18.20 -90.46 -34.10
C SER A 8 18.74 -89.48 -33.08
N ALA A 9 19.57 -88.50 -33.51
CA ALA A 9 20.11 -87.45 -32.68
C ALA A 9 19.13 -86.26 -32.62
N THR A 10 18.59 -85.99 -31.43
CA THR A 10 17.73 -84.84 -31.13
C THR A 10 18.59 -83.58 -30.93
N LYS A 11 18.43 -82.58 -31.81
CA LYS A 11 19.09 -81.30 -31.75
C LYS A 11 18.44 -80.39 -30.65
N HIS A 12 19.18 -80.14 -29.58
CA HIS A 12 18.83 -79.20 -28.55
C HIS A 12 18.94 -77.75 -29.08
N ARG A 13 17.83 -76.99 -29.09
CA ARG A 13 17.77 -75.55 -29.36
C ARG A 13 18.00 -74.81 -28.06
N PRO A 14 18.94 -73.85 -27.96
CA PRO A 14 19.11 -73.07 -26.76
C PRO A 14 17.93 -72.01 -26.63
N ARG A 15 17.27 -71.98 -25.46
CA ARG A 15 16.30 -70.95 -25.06
C ARG A 15 17.05 -69.65 -24.77
N THR A 16 16.85 -68.61 -25.62
CA THR A 16 17.29 -67.28 -25.33
C THR A 16 16.28 -66.63 -24.35
N GLY A 17 16.73 -66.42 -23.11
CA GLY A 17 15.98 -65.68 -22.10
C GLY A 17 15.81 -64.20 -22.46
N PRO A 18 14.79 -63.52 -21.90
CA PRO A 18 14.55 -62.12 -22.23
C PRO A 18 15.69 -61.23 -21.73
N LYS A 19 16.29 -60.44 -22.63
CA LYS A 19 17.29 -59.43 -22.32
C LYS A 19 16.59 -58.29 -21.58
N TYR A 20 16.85 -58.12 -20.27
CA TYR A 20 16.44 -56.98 -19.45
C TYR A 20 17.18 -55.74 -19.95
N ARG A 21 16.48 -54.88 -20.71
CA ARG A 21 16.97 -53.56 -21.14
C ARG A 21 16.90 -52.63 -19.94
N SER A 22 18.01 -52.43 -19.23
CA SER A 22 18.17 -51.35 -18.24
C SER A 22 18.06 -50.01 -18.96
N GLY A 23 16.85 -49.50 -19.00
CA GLY A 23 16.59 -48.17 -19.50
C GLY A 23 17.03 -47.12 -18.48
N LYS A 24 18.27 -46.66 -18.58
CA LYS A 24 18.67 -45.41 -17.90
C LYS A 24 17.81 -44.30 -18.49
N ARG A 25 16.77 -43.88 -17.73
CA ARG A 25 15.97 -42.71 -18.10
C ARG A 25 16.90 -41.50 -18.11
N PRO A 26 16.94 -40.70 -19.17
CA PRO A 26 17.80 -39.54 -19.20
C PRO A 26 17.34 -38.53 -18.16
N LEU A 27 18.16 -38.28 -17.13
CA LEU A 27 17.94 -37.23 -16.11
C LEU A 27 18.05 -35.80 -16.68
N LEU A 28 18.60 -35.68 -17.89
CA LEU A 28 18.85 -34.42 -18.56
C LEU A 28 17.59 -33.55 -18.79
N PRO A 29 16.43 -34.08 -19.28
CA PRO A 29 15.24 -33.26 -19.47
C PRO A 29 14.61 -32.79 -18.16
N PHE A 30 14.77 -33.56 -17.05
CA PHE A 30 14.27 -33.11 -15.74
C PHE A 30 15.11 -31.97 -15.17
N LEU A 31 16.43 -32.01 -15.36
CA LEU A 31 17.34 -30.96 -14.89
C LEU A 31 17.15 -29.66 -15.66
N THR A 32 16.90 -29.73 -16.98
CA THR A 32 16.60 -28.55 -17.81
C THR A 32 15.25 -27.94 -17.47
N LEU A 33 14.23 -28.75 -17.17
CA LEU A 33 12.91 -28.26 -16.75
C LEU A 33 12.97 -27.59 -15.38
N LEU A 34 13.72 -28.15 -14.43
CA LEU A 34 13.93 -27.57 -13.11
C LEU A 34 14.70 -26.24 -13.19
N LEU A 35 15.72 -26.16 -14.03
CA LEU A 35 16.49 -24.94 -14.25
C LEU A 35 15.63 -23.85 -14.91
N ALA A 36 14.80 -24.21 -15.90
CA ALA A 36 13.86 -23.30 -16.52
C ALA A 36 12.80 -22.80 -15.53
N ALA A 37 12.27 -23.64 -14.65
CA ALA A 37 11.33 -23.27 -13.61
C ALA A 37 11.96 -22.31 -12.57
N LEU A 38 13.23 -22.55 -12.19
CA LEU A 38 14.00 -21.66 -11.30
C LEU A 38 14.29 -20.29 -11.94
N LEU A 39 14.61 -20.25 -13.22
CA LEU A 39 14.82 -19.01 -13.96
C LEU A 39 13.52 -18.21 -14.11
N LEU A 40 12.39 -18.87 -14.40
CA LEU A 40 11.08 -18.25 -14.50
C LEU A 40 10.56 -17.72 -13.14
N SER A 41 10.85 -18.40 -12.03
CA SER A 41 10.50 -17.92 -10.69
C SER A 41 11.34 -16.69 -10.27
N GLY A 42 12.62 -16.66 -10.66
CA GLY A 42 13.49 -15.47 -10.45
C GLY A 42 13.04 -14.25 -11.23
N ILE A 43 12.53 -14.42 -12.45
CA ILE A 43 12.01 -13.31 -13.30
C ILE A 43 10.73 -12.71 -12.71
N ARG A 44 9.85 -13.50 -12.10
CA ARG A 44 8.63 -13.01 -11.44
C ARG A 44 8.94 -12.11 -10.23
N CYS A 45 10.01 -12.39 -9.49
CA CYS A 45 10.43 -11.54 -8.37
C CYS A 45 11.03 -10.20 -8.83
N ALA A 46 11.65 -10.18 -10.04
CA ALA A 46 12.23 -8.95 -10.60
C ALA A 46 11.19 -7.99 -11.19
N LEU A 47 9.97 -8.48 -11.49
CA LEU A 47 8.85 -7.69 -12.04
C LEU A 47 7.86 -7.19 -10.96
N ALA A 48 8.11 -7.47 -9.69
CA ALA A 48 7.27 -6.94 -8.61
C ALA A 48 7.43 -5.42 -8.55
N GLN A 49 6.42 -4.69 -9.00
CA GLN A 49 6.43 -3.22 -8.90
C GLN A 49 6.40 -2.79 -7.44
N PRO A 50 7.17 -1.77 -7.06
CA PRO A 50 7.09 -1.22 -5.72
C PRO A 50 5.67 -0.69 -5.47
N ARG A 51 5.13 -0.98 -4.28
CA ARG A 51 3.80 -0.55 -3.86
C ARG A 51 3.95 0.44 -2.72
N ILE A 52 3.18 1.53 -2.76
CA ILE A 52 3.07 2.48 -1.66
C ILE A 52 1.63 2.38 -1.15
N GLY A 53 1.49 2.16 0.16
CA GLY A 53 0.20 2.11 0.81
C GLY A 53 -0.29 3.53 1.13
N ILE A 54 -1.60 3.73 1.04
CA ILE A 54 -2.29 4.96 1.43
C ILE A 54 -3.46 4.56 2.32
N ALA A 55 -3.66 5.27 3.42
CA ALA A 55 -4.79 5.05 4.31
C ALA A 55 -5.68 6.30 4.38
N TYR A 56 -6.94 6.09 4.79
CA TYR A 56 -7.88 7.13 5.15
C TYR A 56 -8.40 6.86 6.56
N CYS A 57 -8.42 7.89 7.41
CA CYS A 57 -8.92 7.86 8.77
C CYS A 57 -9.95 8.95 8.99
N ASP A 58 -11.16 8.56 9.35
CA ASP A 58 -12.17 9.46 9.92
C ASP A 58 -11.97 9.51 11.44
N LEU A 59 -11.69 10.70 11.98
CA LEU A 59 -11.35 10.89 13.40
C LEU A 59 -12.56 11.20 14.26
N ASP A 60 -13.76 11.20 13.68
CA ASP A 60 -15.01 11.42 14.39
C ASP A 60 -14.96 12.65 15.31
N HIS A 61 -14.83 13.82 14.70
CA HIS A 61 -14.78 15.14 15.36
C HIS A 61 -13.66 15.26 16.40
N LEU A 62 -12.43 15.43 15.92
CA LEU A 62 -11.28 15.69 16.78
C LEU A 62 -11.07 17.20 16.95
N TYR A 63 -11.77 17.76 17.91
CA TYR A 63 -11.60 19.15 18.36
C TYR A 63 -10.44 19.26 19.36
N ASP A 64 -9.84 20.46 19.44
CA ASP A 64 -8.97 20.81 20.54
C ASP A 64 -9.79 21.16 21.82
N THR A 65 -9.28 21.96 22.74
CA THR A 65 -9.99 22.34 23.98
C THR A 65 -10.21 23.85 24.08
N ILE A 66 -9.96 24.58 22.99
CA ILE A 66 -10.05 26.04 22.91
C ILE A 66 -11.33 26.37 22.17
N PRO A 67 -12.24 27.17 22.76
CA PRO A 67 -13.49 27.53 22.10
C PRO A 67 -13.26 28.19 20.75
N ALA A 68 -13.92 27.69 19.71
CA ALA A 68 -13.84 28.25 18.36
C ALA A 68 -14.54 29.63 18.27
N LEU A 69 -14.07 30.47 17.34
CA LEU A 69 -14.63 31.78 17.10
C LEU A 69 -15.73 31.83 16.02
N PHE A 70 -15.75 30.82 15.12
CA PHE A 70 -16.54 30.90 13.89
C PHE A 70 -17.54 29.77 13.70
N TYR A 71 -17.54 28.77 14.59
CA TYR A 71 -18.48 27.65 14.61
C TYR A 71 -18.76 27.23 16.06
N ASP A 72 -19.82 26.46 16.28
CA ASP A 72 -20.21 26.00 17.60
C ASP A 72 -19.54 24.66 17.94
N ASP A 73 -18.52 24.72 18.80
CA ASP A 73 -17.82 23.59 19.39
C ASP A 73 -18.07 23.48 20.90
N SER A 74 -19.07 24.17 21.42
CA SER A 74 -19.32 24.34 22.86
C SER A 74 -19.41 23.01 23.62
N ASP A 75 -19.90 21.93 23.00
CA ASP A 75 -19.91 20.58 23.55
C ASP A 75 -18.50 20.01 23.80
N TYR A 76 -17.52 20.45 23.01
CA TYR A 76 -16.12 19.98 23.03
C TYR A 76 -15.18 20.90 23.82
N THR A 77 -15.69 21.55 24.83
CA THR A 77 -14.91 22.36 25.78
C THR A 77 -14.88 21.71 27.15
N PRO A 78 -13.96 22.12 28.07
CA PRO A 78 -13.93 21.58 29.42
C PRO A 78 -15.22 21.77 30.22
N GLY A 79 -15.95 22.86 29.93
CA GLY A 79 -17.26 23.15 30.54
C GLY A 79 -18.46 22.65 29.72
N GLY A 80 -18.23 22.08 28.56
CA GLY A 80 -19.27 21.61 27.64
C GLY A 80 -19.87 20.27 28.04
N ARG A 81 -20.90 19.84 27.30
CA ARG A 81 -21.65 18.60 27.54
C ARG A 81 -20.75 17.35 27.56
N LEU A 82 -19.71 17.33 26.76
CA LEU A 82 -18.77 16.19 26.67
C LEU A 82 -17.65 16.30 27.70
N ALA A 83 -17.55 17.39 28.47
CA ALA A 83 -16.46 17.70 29.37
C ALA A 83 -15.10 17.41 28.72
N TRP A 84 -14.90 18.01 27.54
CA TRP A 84 -13.75 17.78 26.68
C TRP A 84 -12.54 18.55 27.19
N ASP A 85 -11.84 17.97 28.17
CA ASP A 85 -10.66 18.54 28.80
C ASP A 85 -9.36 18.14 28.12
N THR A 86 -8.26 18.77 28.51
CA THR A 86 -6.92 18.50 27.98
C THR A 86 -6.50 17.05 28.14
N GLU A 87 -6.95 16.33 29.19
CA GLU A 87 -6.60 14.94 29.39
C GLU A 87 -7.33 14.02 28.38
N ARG A 88 -8.61 14.28 28.13
CA ARG A 88 -9.39 13.58 27.10
C ARG A 88 -8.82 13.82 25.70
N TYR A 89 -8.50 15.07 25.40
CA TYR A 89 -7.85 15.45 24.16
C TYR A 89 -6.54 14.67 23.95
N ARG A 90 -5.62 14.73 24.91
CA ARG A 90 -4.33 14.01 24.83
C ARG A 90 -4.51 12.51 24.68
N ARG A 91 -5.49 11.90 25.37
CA ARG A 91 -5.81 10.48 25.19
C ARG A 91 -6.31 10.17 23.80
N LYS A 92 -7.15 11.02 23.20
CA LYS A 92 -7.62 10.82 21.82
C LYS A 92 -6.47 10.98 20.84
N ILE A 93 -5.61 11.99 20.98
CA ILE A 93 -4.38 12.15 20.17
C ILE A 93 -3.50 10.88 20.24
N ALA A 94 -3.18 10.41 21.45
CA ALA A 94 -2.34 9.23 21.62
C ALA A 94 -2.95 7.94 21.00
N ARG A 95 -4.28 7.75 21.09
CA ARG A 95 -4.98 6.63 20.47
C ARG A 95 -4.97 6.75 18.94
N THR A 96 -5.22 7.93 18.41
CA THR A 96 -5.17 8.20 16.98
C THR A 96 -3.77 7.92 16.43
N ALA A 97 -2.72 8.42 17.07
CA ALA A 97 -1.33 8.14 16.69
C ALA A 97 -1.00 6.64 16.74
N ALA A 98 -1.46 5.92 17.77
CA ALA A 98 -1.26 4.48 17.87
C ALA A 98 -1.94 3.70 16.73
N VAL A 99 -3.14 4.12 16.29
CA VAL A 99 -3.83 3.53 15.13
C VAL A 99 -3.03 3.81 13.85
N ILE A 100 -2.61 5.05 13.61
CA ILE A 100 -1.79 5.45 12.46
C ILE A 100 -0.50 4.63 12.41
N ASP A 101 0.22 4.53 13.51
CA ASP A 101 1.45 3.74 13.62
C ASP A 101 1.21 2.25 13.32
N SER A 102 0.05 1.71 13.73
CA SER A 102 -0.29 0.30 13.48
C SER A 102 -0.52 0.00 12.00
N MET A 103 -1.05 0.96 11.24
CA MET A 103 -1.27 0.83 9.80
C MET A 103 0.02 0.80 8.99
N ARG A 104 1.10 1.42 9.50
CA ARG A 104 2.41 1.52 8.82
C ARG A 104 2.31 2.06 7.40
N MET A 105 1.41 3.00 7.17
CA MET A 105 1.20 3.60 5.85
C MET A 105 2.00 4.90 5.73
N PRO A 106 2.73 5.11 4.64
CA PRO A 106 3.52 6.32 4.45
C PRO A 106 2.69 7.56 4.10
N LEU A 107 1.44 7.38 3.68
CA LEU A 107 0.47 8.43 3.44
C LEU A 107 -0.81 8.10 4.18
N VAL A 108 -1.30 9.04 5.01
CA VAL A 108 -2.54 8.87 5.77
C VAL A 108 -3.37 10.14 5.64
N ALA A 109 -4.48 10.04 4.91
CA ALA A 109 -5.46 11.10 4.84
C ALA A 109 -6.32 11.10 6.11
N LEU A 110 -6.49 12.26 6.71
CA LEU A 110 -7.30 12.48 7.90
C LEU A 110 -8.53 13.30 7.53
N TRP A 111 -9.67 12.90 8.04
CA TRP A 111 -10.91 13.66 8.01
C TRP A 111 -11.40 13.95 9.41
N SER A 112 -12.09 15.08 9.56
CA SER A 112 -12.73 15.47 10.82
C SER A 112 -11.72 15.86 11.90
N VAL A 113 -10.69 16.63 11.49
CA VAL A 113 -9.79 17.40 12.36
C VAL A 113 -10.25 18.84 12.39
N GLU A 114 -10.13 19.49 13.53
CA GLU A 114 -10.58 20.87 13.69
C GLU A 114 -9.63 21.89 13.05
N ASN A 115 -8.34 21.75 13.30
CA ASN A 115 -7.36 22.74 12.91
C ASN A 115 -5.94 22.16 12.77
N GLU A 116 -5.01 23.00 12.31
CA GLU A 116 -3.61 22.63 12.13
C GLU A 116 -2.92 22.19 13.44
N ALA A 117 -3.29 22.79 14.58
CA ALA A 117 -2.69 22.44 15.87
C ALA A 117 -2.99 20.97 16.23
N VAL A 118 -4.22 20.52 16.00
CA VAL A 118 -4.62 19.12 16.17
C VAL A 118 -3.81 18.19 15.27
N VAL A 119 -3.62 18.55 13.99
CA VAL A 119 -2.84 17.73 13.04
C VAL A 119 -1.38 17.64 13.45
N ARG A 120 -0.80 18.76 13.88
CA ARG A 120 0.57 18.81 14.41
C ARG A 120 0.74 17.92 15.64
N ASP A 121 -0.21 17.95 16.57
CA ASP A 121 -0.19 17.12 17.79
C ASP A 121 -0.29 15.63 17.46
N ILE A 122 -1.12 15.24 16.45
CA ILE A 122 -1.17 13.86 15.94
C ILE A 122 0.18 13.46 15.35
N ALA A 123 0.75 14.28 14.45
CA ALA A 123 2.02 13.99 13.80
C ALA A 123 3.16 13.82 14.83
N ALA A 124 3.22 14.72 15.83
CA ALA A 124 4.21 14.66 16.90
C ALA A 124 4.04 13.44 17.82
N ALA A 125 2.83 12.91 17.97
CA ALA A 125 2.56 11.73 18.79
C ALA A 125 2.82 10.41 18.05
N CYS A 126 2.90 10.42 16.70
CA CYS A 126 3.24 9.26 15.90
C CYS A 126 4.73 8.89 16.05
N ARG A 127 5.05 7.59 15.92
CA ARG A 127 6.44 7.11 15.87
C ARG A 127 7.10 7.34 14.51
N GLY A 128 6.28 7.42 13.45
CA GLY A 128 6.73 7.73 12.10
C GLY A 128 7.12 9.20 11.99
N ASP A 129 8.14 9.50 11.18
CA ASP A 129 8.57 10.88 10.88
C ASP A 129 7.66 11.47 9.80
N TYR A 130 6.42 11.81 10.21
CA TYR A 130 5.43 12.38 9.31
C TYR A 130 5.60 13.90 9.19
N SER A 131 5.70 14.35 7.96
CA SER A 131 5.30 15.71 7.58
C SER A 131 3.78 15.75 7.46
N TYR A 132 3.20 16.94 7.50
CA TYR A 132 1.75 17.09 7.34
C TYR A 132 1.39 18.28 6.44
N LEU A 133 0.19 18.20 5.89
CA LEU A 133 -0.51 19.27 5.20
C LEU A 133 -1.92 19.37 5.79
N HIS A 134 -2.37 20.58 6.06
CA HIS A 134 -3.70 20.88 6.56
C HIS A 134 -4.31 22.02 5.75
N CYS A 135 -5.58 21.90 5.40
CA CYS A 135 -6.33 22.96 4.71
C CYS A 135 -7.67 23.19 5.39
N THR A 136 -7.96 24.45 5.70
CA THR A 136 -9.25 24.87 6.24
C THR A 136 -10.31 24.90 5.15
N LEU A 137 -11.39 24.16 5.35
CA LEU A 137 -12.48 24.00 4.38
C LEU A 137 -13.65 24.99 4.57
N ASN A 138 -13.65 25.79 5.61
CA ASN A 138 -14.78 26.63 6.01
C ASN A 138 -16.09 25.83 6.15
N SER A 139 -16.02 24.63 6.70
CA SER A 139 -17.17 23.80 7.03
C SER A 139 -17.97 24.39 8.20
N LEU A 140 -19.28 24.10 8.26
CA LEU A 140 -20.14 24.65 9.33
C LEU A 140 -19.82 24.10 10.71
N ASP A 141 -19.25 22.90 10.76
CA ASP A 141 -18.83 22.20 11.98
C ASP A 141 -17.33 22.36 12.28
N GLY A 142 -16.62 23.18 11.50
CA GLY A 142 -15.17 23.41 11.67
C GLY A 142 -14.29 22.23 11.33
N MET A 143 -14.84 21.19 10.67
CA MET A 143 -14.05 19.99 10.35
C MET A 143 -13.32 20.10 9.02
N ASP A 144 -12.05 19.78 9.05
CA ASP A 144 -11.11 19.93 7.95
C ASP A 144 -10.51 18.57 7.52
N PHE A 145 -9.83 18.59 6.35
CA PHE A 145 -8.96 17.51 5.91
C PHE A 145 -7.50 17.80 6.23
N ALA A 146 -6.75 16.73 6.45
CA ALA A 146 -5.30 16.79 6.52
C ALA A 146 -4.67 15.56 5.84
N LEU A 147 -3.39 15.67 5.51
CA LEU A 147 -2.58 14.58 4.99
C LEU A 147 -1.31 14.46 5.85
N LEU A 148 -1.07 13.29 6.41
CA LEU A 148 0.23 12.91 6.96
C LEU A 148 1.00 12.15 5.89
N TYR A 149 2.28 12.47 5.69
CA TYR A 149 3.08 11.83 4.65
C TYR A 149 4.57 11.76 5.01
N TYR A 150 5.27 10.78 4.47
CA TYR A 150 6.74 10.74 4.54
C TYR A 150 7.32 11.58 3.40
N GLY A 151 8.07 12.62 3.75
CA GLY A 151 8.63 13.58 2.80
C GLY A 151 9.65 12.99 1.81
N ASP A 152 10.24 11.84 2.10
CA ASP A 152 11.09 11.09 1.16
C ASP A 152 10.27 10.34 0.08
N LEU A 153 9.00 10.06 0.34
CA LEU A 153 8.11 9.31 -0.56
C LEU A 153 7.11 10.20 -1.30
N PHE A 154 6.62 11.27 -0.67
CA PHE A 154 5.65 12.17 -1.28
C PHE A 154 6.06 13.62 -1.10
N ASP A 155 5.91 14.42 -2.15
CA ASP A 155 6.25 15.83 -2.22
C ASP A 155 5.05 16.60 -2.77
N PRO A 156 4.18 17.15 -1.90
CA PRO A 156 3.05 17.95 -2.32
C PRO A 156 3.52 19.30 -2.88
N HIS A 157 2.95 19.73 -3.99
CA HIS A 157 3.31 21.00 -4.63
C HIS A 157 2.10 21.83 -5.07
N TYR A 158 0.89 21.30 -4.97
CA TYR A 158 -0.35 22.02 -5.22
C TYR A 158 -1.46 21.48 -4.33
N GLU A 159 -2.29 22.37 -3.81
CA GLU A 159 -3.45 22.05 -3.01
C GLU A 159 -4.64 22.95 -3.41
N GLU A 160 -5.83 22.37 -3.39
CA GLU A 160 -7.07 23.06 -3.71
C GLU A 160 -8.16 22.62 -2.73
N PRO A 161 -8.46 23.44 -1.72
CA PRO A 161 -9.56 23.18 -0.82
C PRO A 161 -10.89 23.51 -1.49
N GLY A 162 -11.79 22.55 -1.50
CA GLY A 162 -13.18 22.75 -1.88
C GLY A 162 -14.09 22.75 -0.66
N ARG A 163 -15.40 22.88 -0.88
CA ARG A 163 -16.35 22.97 0.23
C ARG A 163 -16.41 21.73 1.10
N ARG A 164 -16.19 20.52 0.53
CA ARG A 164 -16.24 19.21 1.19
C ARG A 164 -15.21 18.23 0.63
N TYR A 165 -14.18 18.76 0.04
CA TYR A 165 -13.05 17.98 -0.47
C TYR A 165 -11.75 18.77 -0.32
N LEU A 166 -10.66 18.03 -0.37
CA LEU A 166 -9.31 18.58 -0.52
C LEU A 166 -8.63 17.85 -1.66
N TYR A 167 -8.20 18.58 -2.68
CA TYR A 167 -7.32 18.05 -3.73
C TYR A 167 -5.87 18.41 -3.43
N ILE A 168 -4.99 17.41 -3.48
CA ILE A 168 -3.56 17.59 -3.27
C ILE A 168 -2.83 16.93 -4.45
N GLU A 169 -2.08 17.71 -5.22
CA GLU A 169 -1.21 17.18 -6.26
C GLU A 169 0.23 17.12 -5.75
N GLY A 170 0.92 16.03 -6.05
CA GLY A 170 2.28 15.84 -5.60
C GLY A 170 3.05 14.80 -6.40
N THR A 171 4.35 14.77 -6.17
CA THR A 171 5.26 13.78 -6.74
C THR A 171 5.42 12.61 -5.79
N LEU A 172 4.97 11.43 -6.22
CA LEU A 172 5.16 10.17 -5.50
C LEU A 172 6.46 9.50 -5.95
N ARG A 173 7.36 9.24 -5.00
CA ARG A 173 8.68 8.65 -5.24
C ARG A 173 8.68 7.19 -4.81
N PHE A 174 8.79 6.27 -5.76
CA PHE A 174 8.87 4.84 -5.45
C PHE A 174 10.31 4.46 -5.08
N PRO A 175 10.51 3.83 -3.91
CA PRO A 175 11.86 3.43 -3.50
C PRO A 175 12.43 2.39 -4.47
N ALA A 176 13.71 2.52 -4.80
CA ALA A 176 14.41 1.49 -5.54
C ALA A 176 14.50 0.19 -4.71
N PRO A 177 14.47 -0.99 -5.35
CA PRO A 177 14.75 -2.25 -4.68
C PRO A 177 16.11 -2.14 -3.95
N ARG A 178 16.13 -2.41 -2.65
CA ARG A 178 17.37 -2.31 -1.85
C ARG A 178 18.42 -3.27 -2.42
N PRO A 179 19.58 -2.80 -2.89
CA PRO A 179 20.67 -3.69 -3.26
C PRO A 179 21.13 -4.45 -2.02
N ARG A 180 21.47 -5.73 -2.17
CA ARG A 180 21.95 -6.61 -1.07
C ARG A 180 23.19 -6.10 -0.34
N ARG A 181 23.89 -5.09 -0.86
CA ARG A 181 25.01 -4.39 -0.22
C ARG A 181 24.82 -2.88 -0.32
N THR A 182 24.65 -2.22 0.80
CA THR A 182 24.57 -0.76 0.88
C THR A 182 25.98 -0.18 0.98
N THR A 183 26.40 0.52 -0.05
CA THR A 183 27.61 1.35 -0.06
C THR A 183 27.30 2.80 0.32
N GLY A 184 26.60 3.08 1.38
CA GLY A 184 26.41 4.43 1.95
C GLY A 184 25.94 5.55 0.99
N ARG A 185 25.66 5.27 -0.27
CA ARG A 185 25.15 6.23 -1.25
C ARG A 185 23.63 6.37 -1.12
N PRO A 186 23.07 7.58 -1.21
CA PRO A 186 21.63 7.78 -1.23
C PRO A 186 21.02 6.99 -2.39
N VAL A 187 20.02 6.16 -2.09
CA VAL A 187 19.31 5.36 -3.08
C VAL A 187 18.41 6.30 -3.88
N ARG A 188 18.70 6.47 -5.17
CA ARG A 188 17.81 7.23 -6.06
C ARG A 188 16.47 6.50 -6.18
N PRO A 189 15.33 7.23 -6.26
CA PRO A 189 14.03 6.60 -6.49
C PRO A 189 14.06 5.81 -7.82
N SER A 190 13.42 4.64 -7.84
CA SER A 190 13.33 3.83 -9.07
C SER A 190 12.38 4.43 -10.09
N ARG A 191 11.37 5.17 -9.59
CA ARG A 191 10.32 5.80 -10.39
C ARG A 191 9.70 6.95 -9.60
N THR A 192 9.27 7.97 -10.33
CA THR A 192 8.43 9.05 -9.81
C THR A 192 7.16 9.14 -10.65
N ASP A 193 6.01 9.37 -10.01
CA ASP A 193 4.74 9.63 -10.68
C ASP A 193 4.13 10.90 -10.10
N THR A 194 3.52 11.73 -10.95
CA THR A 194 2.62 12.78 -10.49
C THR A 194 1.26 12.15 -10.16
N VAL A 195 0.78 12.37 -8.95
CA VAL A 195 -0.50 11.86 -8.47
C VAL A 195 -1.33 12.98 -7.85
N GLY A 196 -2.64 12.91 -8.02
CA GLY A 196 -3.60 13.75 -7.36
C GLY A 196 -4.38 12.96 -6.32
N LEU A 197 -4.30 13.36 -5.06
CA LEU A 197 -5.08 12.80 -3.96
C LEU A 197 -6.35 13.62 -3.80
N VAL A 198 -7.51 12.99 -3.92
CA VAL A 198 -8.81 13.62 -3.73
C VAL A 198 -9.40 13.10 -2.42
N LEU A 199 -9.35 13.92 -1.38
CA LEU A 199 -9.92 13.63 -0.08
C LEU A 199 -11.36 14.14 -0.05
N CYS A 200 -12.34 13.28 0.17
CA CYS A 200 -13.74 13.62 0.16
C CYS A 200 -14.48 13.09 1.38
N SER A 201 -15.43 13.85 1.91
CA SER A 201 -16.28 13.41 3.02
C SER A 201 -17.44 12.51 2.58
N ASP A 202 -17.81 12.54 1.30
CA ASP A 202 -18.88 11.69 0.74
C ASP A 202 -18.64 11.32 -0.74
N THR A 203 -19.28 10.23 -1.17
CA THR A 203 -19.10 9.62 -2.49
C THR A 203 -19.60 10.51 -3.64
N ARG A 204 -20.69 11.24 -3.45
CA ARG A 204 -21.25 12.10 -4.53
C ARG A 204 -20.33 13.26 -4.85
N MET A 205 -19.72 13.85 -3.83
CA MET A 205 -18.72 14.90 -4.00
C MET A 205 -17.50 14.33 -4.73
N ALA A 206 -17.05 13.12 -4.37
CA ALA A 206 -15.93 12.47 -5.01
C ALA A 206 -16.15 12.27 -6.53
N GLU A 207 -17.32 11.81 -6.94
CA GLU A 207 -17.67 11.62 -8.36
C GLU A 207 -17.63 12.93 -9.16
N TRP A 208 -18.18 13.98 -8.60
CA TRP A 208 -18.20 15.30 -9.22
C TRP A 208 -16.77 15.86 -9.37
N VAL A 209 -16.00 15.89 -8.28
CA VAL A 209 -14.64 16.43 -8.26
C VAL A 209 -13.71 15.64 -9.22
N VAL A 210 -13.81 14.30 -9.22
CA VAL A 210 -12.99 13.48 -10.12
C VAL A 210 -13.31 13.74 -11.59
N ARG A 211 -14.58 13.97 -11.93
CA ARG A 211 -14.95 14.31 -13.31
C ARG A 211 -14.33 15.63 -13.74
N ASP A 212 -14.45 16.65 -12.90
CA ASP A 212 -13.94 18.02 -13.14
C ASP A 212 -12.41 18.00 -13.29
N LEU A 213 -11.72 17.38 -12.32
CA LEU A 213 -10.26 17.26 -12.35
C LEU A 213 -9.72 16.45 -13.54
N ARG A 214 -10.46 15.48 -14.08
CA ARG A 214 -10.05 14.75 -15.29
C ARG A 214 -10.06 15.62 -16.54
N GLU A 215 -10.97 16.60 -16.60
CA GLU A 215 -11.03 17.56 -17.68
C GLU A 215 -9.92 18.60 -17.57
N GLU A 216 -9.68 19.13 -16.36
CA GLU A 216 -8.67 20.15 -16.12
C GLU A 216 -7.23 19.61 -16.11
N ARG A 217 -7.02 18.38 -15.62
CA ARG A 217 -5.69 17.79 -15.37
C ARG A 217 -5.56 16.38 -15.98
N PRO A 218 -5.65 16.23 -17.31
CA PRO A 218 -5.77 14.93 -17.98
C PRO A 218 -4.54 14.02 -17.81
N GLY A 219 -3.38 14.57 -17.41
CA GLY A 219 -2.14 13.80 -17.22
C GLY A 219 -1.92 13.28 -15.78
N VAL A 220 -2.75 13.66 -14.82
CA VAL A 220 -2.58 13.33 -13.41
C VAL A 220 -3.33 12.04 -13.06
N LYS A 221 -2.67 11.15 -12.31
CA LYS A 221 -3.29 9.92 -11.79
C LYS A 221 -4.06 10.25 -10.50
N LEU A 222 -5.38 10.26 -10.56
CA LEU A 222 -6.22 10.56 -9.41
C LEU A 222 -6.41 9.34 -8.51
N ILE A 223 -6.27 9.54 -7.20
CA ILE A 223 -6.53 8.60 -6.12
C ILE A 223 -7.56 9.22 -5.19
N VAL A 224 -8.72 8.58 -5.07
CA VAL A 224 -9.81 9.08 -4.23
C VAL A 224 -9.75 8.41 -2.87
N LEU A 225 -9.83 9.22 -1.81
CA LEU A 225 -9.79 8.83 -0.42
C LEU A 225 -10.99 9.42 0.30
N GLY A 226 -11.80 8.58 0.95
CA GLY A 226 -12.98 9.07 1.62
C GLY A 226 -13.88 7.96 2.14
N ARG A 227 -14.99 8.32 2.72
CA ARG A 227 -16.06 7.41 3.11
C ARG A 227 -16.69 6.79 1.85
N THR A 228 -16.63 5.48 1.73
CA THR A 228 -17.47 4.74 0.80
C THR A 228 -18.80 4.43 1.50
N ALA A 229 -19.92 4.79 0.87
CA ALA A 229 -21.24 4.46 1.38
C ALA A 229 -21.46 2.95 1.46
#